data_969d5a3eaa17fc1425669f122c2f4fb0
#
_entry.id   969d5a3eaa17fc1425669f122c2f4fb0
#
_cell.length_a   1.000
_cell.length_b   1.000
_cell.length_c   1.000
_cell.angle_alpha   90.00
_cell.angle_beta   90.00
_cell.angle_gamma   90.00
#
_symmetry.space_group_name_H-M   'P 1'
#
loop_
_entity.id
_entity.type
_entity.pdbx_description
1 polymer ?
#
loop_
_entity_poly.entity_id
_entity_poly.type
_entity_poly.pdbx_seq_one_letter_code
_entity_poly.pdbx_strand_id
1 'polypeptide(L)'
;MLRIAHIYKTFNPGTVNEKKALVDLSLELKAGDFATIIGSNGAGKSTLFNAISGSFFTDAGSIELAGQDITFQPEYQRARKIGRLFQ
;
A
#
# COMPACT_ATOMS: atom_id res chain seq x y z
N MET A 1 -2.29 -8.66 -10.64
CA MET A 1 -1.02 -7.94 -10.42
C MET A 1 -1.27 -6.65 -9.67
N LEU A 2 -0.41 -6.34 -8.74
CA LEU A 2 -0.43 -5.09 -7.98
C LEU A 2 0.75 -4.24 -8.41
N ARG A 3 0.49 -3.00 -8.80
CA ARG A 3 1.54 -2.05 -9.17
C ARG A 3 1.50 -0.83 -8.25
N ILE A 4 2.63 -0.51 -7.67
CA ILE A 4 2.81 0.66 -6.82
C ILE A 4 3.83 1.57 -7.49
N ALA A 5 3.49 2.85 -7.66
CA ALA A 5 4.33 3.79 -8.38
C ALA A 5 4.55 5.06 -7.56
N HIS A 6 5.79 5.27 -7.12
CA HIS A 6 6.26 6.50 -6.48
C HIS A 6 5.38 6.97 -5.34
N ILE A 7 5.04 6.06 -4.40
CA ILE A 7 4.18 6.44 -3.27
C ILE A 7 4.99 7.04 -2.13
N TYR A 8 4.36 8.02 -1.48
CA TYR A 8 4.93 8.73 -0.33
C TYR A 8 3.90 8.76 0.78
N LYS A 9 4.36 8.65 2.02
CA LYS A 9 3.51 8.85 3.18
C LYS A 9 4.33 9.37 4.35
N THR A 10 3.90 10.51 4.90
CA THR A 10 4.47 11.10 6.10
C THR A 10 3.38 11.18 7.14
N PHE A 11 3.62 10.60 8.32
CA PHE A 11 2.71 10.70 9.46
C PHE A 11 3.09 11.90 10.32
N ASN A 12 2.08 12.60 10.81
CA ASN A 12 2.24 13.77 11.70
C ASN A 12 3.21 14.82 11.13
N PRO A 13 3.00 15.28 9.89
CA PRO A 13 3.94 16.23 9.27
C PRO A 13 4.00 17.54 10.05
N GLY A 14 5.20 18.09 10.17
CA GLY A 14 5.40 19.37 10.84
C GLY A 14 5.41 19.30 12.35
N THR A 15 5.39 18.10 12.93
CA THR A 15 5.42 17.92 14.39
C THR A 15 6.68 17.19 14.83
N VAL A 16 6.91 17.11 16.14
CA VAL A 16 8.04 16.35 16.69
C VAL A 16 7.90 14.85 16.44
N ASN A 17 6.69 14.38 16.16
CA ASN A 17 6.41 12.98 15.88
C ASN A 17 6.33 12.69 14.38
N GLU A 18 6.82 13.59 13.53
CA GLU A 18 6.83 13.39 12.10
C GLU A 18 7.61 12.13 11.71
N LYS A 19 7.00 11.30 10.86
CA LYS A 19 7.64 10.10 10.37
C LYS A 19 7.37 9.92 8.88
N LYS A 20 8.44 9.92 8.09
CA LYS A 20 8.36 9.61 6.66
C LYS A 20 8.36 8.09 6.50
N ALA A 21 7.18 7.52 6.44
CA ALA A 21 7.02 6.07 6.43
C ALA A 21 7.26 5.45 5.05
N LEU A 22 6.89 6.15 3.98
CA LEU A 22 7.09 5.71 2.61
C LEU A 22 7.70 6.87 1.82
N VAL A 23 8.78 6.60 1.11
CA VAL A 23 9.51 7.61 0.33
C VAL A 23 9.83 7.02 -1.03
N ASP A 24 9.16 7.52 -2.06
CA ASP A 24 9.37 7.12 -3.45
C ASP A 24 9.40 5.60 -3.63
N LEU A 25 8.42 4.93 -3.05
CA LEU A 25 8.33 3.48 -3.12
C LEU A 25 7.64 3.04 -4.41
N SER A 26 8.30 2.22 -5.21
CA SER A 26 7.75 1.67 -6.44
C SER A 26 8.04 0.17 -6.50
N LEU A 27 7.02 -0.64 -6.79
CA LEU A 27 7.19 -2.07 -6.98
C LEU A 27 5.99 -2.69 -7.69
N GLU A 28 6.20 -3.87 -8.25
CA GLU A 28 5.14 -4.67 -8.86
C GLU A 28 5.11 -6.04 -8.17
N LEU A 29 3.91 -6.50 -7.86
CA LEU A 29 3.70 -7.76 -7.16
C LEU A 29 2.69 -8.63 -7.88
N LYS A 30 3.00 -9.92 -7.99
CA LYS A 30 2.04 -10.95 -8.39
C LYS A 30 1.37 -11.51 -7.13
N ALA A 31 0.31 -12.30 -7.30
CA ALA A 31 -0.44 -12.84 -6.17
C ALA A 31 0.44 -13.58 -5.16
N GLY A 32 1.38 -14.41 -5.64
CA GLY A 32 2.28 -15.14 -4.75
C GLY A 32 3.24 -14.24 -3.99
N ASP A 33 3.72 -13.18 -4.64
CA ASP A 33 4.63 -12.22 -4.01
C ASP A 33 3.94 -11.47 -2.87
N PHE A 34 2.66 -11.13 -3.05
CA PHE A 34 1.88 -10.44 -2.04
C PHE A 34 1.74 -11.29 -0.77
N ALA A 35 1.46 -12.58 -0.92
CA ALA A 35 1.37 -13.50 0.22
C ALA A 35 2.70 -13.58 0.98
N THR A 36 3.82 -13.59 0.26
CA THR A 36 5.14 -13.63 0.86
C THR A 36 5.41 -12.37 1.70
N ILE A 37 5.03 -11.20 1.19
CA ILE A 37 5.21 -9.94 1.90
C ILE A 37 4.39 -9.91 3.18
N ILE A 38 3.12 -10.31 3.11
CA ILE A 38 2.25 -10.34 4.29
C ILE A 38 2.78 -11.30 5.34
N GLY A 39 3.30 -12.44 4.93
CA GLY A 39 3.80 -13.47 5.84
C GLY A 39 5.12 -13.13 6.50
N SER A 40 5.79 -12.04 6.10
CA SER A 40 7.07 -11.66 6.66
C SER A 40 6.90 -10.64 7.79
N ASN A 41 7.78 -10.72 8.78
CA ASN A 41 7.78 -9.77 9.90
C ASN A 41 8.74 -8.62 9.61
N GLY A 42 8.25 -7.39 9.77
CA GLY A 42 9.07 -6.21 9.56
C GLY A 42 8.21 -4.95 9.54
N ALA A 43 8.68 -3.87 10.16
CA ALA A 43 7.92 -2.62 10.30
C ALA A 43 7.55 -2.00 8.95
N GLY A 44 8.47 -2.03 7.98
CA GLY A 44 8.21 -1.48 6.65
C GLY A 44 7.13 -2.23 5.89
N LYS A 45 6.99 -3.53 6.15
CA LYS A 45 6.01 -4.37 5.46
C LYS A 45 4.60 -4.11 5.97
N SER A 46 4.44 -3.87 7.26
CA SER A 46 3.14 -3.49 7.83
C SER A 46 2.66 -2.17 7.26
N THR A 47 3.53 -1.19 7.13
CA THR A 47 3.19 0.10 6.54
C THR A 47 2.77 -0.06 5.08
N LEU A 48 3.52 -0.85 4.32
CA LEU A 48 3.19 -1.13 2.91
C LEU A 48 1.83 -1.82 2.79
N PHE A 49 1.58 -2.84 3.61
CA PHE A 49 0.31 -3.53 3.60
C PHE A 49 -0.85 -2.59 3.93
N ASN A 50 -0.68 -1.73 4.92
CA ASN A 50 -1.71 -0.75 5.29
C ASN A 50 -1.96 0.26 4.18
N ALA A 51 -0.94 0.66 3.43
CA ALA A 51 -1.11 1.54 2.28
C ALA A 51 -1.94 0.85 1.19
N ILE A 52 -1.65 -0.43 0.91
CA ILE A 52 -2.36 -1.19 -0.11
C ILE A 52 -3.81 -1.44 0.30
N SER A 53 -4.04 -1.78 1.55
CA SER A 53 -5.39 -2.09 2.04
C SER A 53 -6.27 -0.86 2.24
N GLY A 54 -5.69 0.33 2.25
CA GLY A 54 -6.46 1.57 2.40
C GLY A 54 -6.68 2.02 3.82
N SER A 55 -5.87 1.53 4.77
CA SER A 55 -5.92 2.00 6.16
C SER A 55 -5.58 3.49 6.26
N PHE A 56 -4.82 4.00 5.30
CA PHE A 56 -4.59 5.43 5.10
C PHE A 56 -4.42 5.69 3.61
N PHE A 57 -4.57 6.94 3.19
CA PHE A 57 -4.26 7.34 1.82
C PHE A 57 -2.81 7.81 1.74
N THR A 58 -2.15 7.48 0.62
CA THR A 58 -0.79 7.96 0.37
C THR A 58 -0.81 9.46 0.03
N ASP A 59 0.29 10.15 0.33
CA ASP A 59 0.41 11.58 0.07
C ASP A 59 0.66 11.87 -1.42
N ALA A 60 1.30 10.94 -2.13
CA ALA A 60 1.58 11.07 -3.55
C ALA A 60 1.75 9.68 -4.15
N GLY A 61 1.73 9.61 -5.48
CA GLY A 61 1.91 8.37 -6.21
C GLY A 61 0.60 7.66 -6.48
N SER A 62 0.69 6.42 -6.98
CA SER A 62 -0.49 5.66 -7.36
C SER A 62 -0.36 4.18 -7.00
N ILE A 63 -1.50 3.53 -6.79
CA ILE A 63 -1.62 2.10 -6.54
C ILE A 63 -2.63 1.54 -7.52
N GLU A 64 -2.22 0.56 -8.33
CA GLU A 64 -3.10 -0.13 -9.28
C GLU A 64 -3.23 -1.60 -8.92
N LEU A 65 -4.43 -2.11 -8.98
CA LEU A 65 -4.73 -3.51 -8.73
C LEU A 65 -5.50 -4.08 -9.91
N ALA A 66 -4.93 -5.09 -10.57
CA ALA A 66 -5.51 -5.71 -11.76
C ALA A 66 -5.89 -4.69 -12.84
N GLY A 67 -5.01 -3.68 -13.06
CA GLY A 67 -5.22 -2.64 -14.06
C GLY A 67 -6.16 -1.53 -13.65
N GLN A 68 -6.63 -1.55 -12.40
CA GLN A 68 -7.54 -0.53 -11.90
C GLN A 68 -6.87 0.30 -10.81
N ASP A 69 -6.98 1.63 -10.94
CA ASP A 69 -6.42 2.56 -9.95
C ASP A 69 -7.26 2.51 -8.67
N ILE A 70 -6.63 2.14 -7.56
CA ILE A 70 -7.29 2.08 -6.26
C ILE A 70 -6.74 3.11 -5.27
N THR A 71 -5.96 4.06 -5.75
CA THR A 71 -5.23 5.01 -4.90
C THR A 71 -6.13 5.74 -3.90
N PHE A 72 -7.33 6.14 -4.34
CA PHE A 72 -8.26 6.90 -3.50
C PHE A 72 -9.51 6.11 -3.15
N GLN A 73 -9.54 4.80 -3.38
CA GLN A 73 -10.67 3.99 -2.98
C GLN A 73 -10.66 3.74 -1.47
N PRO A 74 -11.82 3.76 -0.81
CA PRO A 74 -11.90 3.47 0.61
C PRO A 74 -11.55 2.02 0.93
N GLU A 75 -11.20 1.77 2.19
CA GLU A 75 -10.72 0.47 2.65
C GLU A 75 -11.67 -0.67 2.30
N TYR A 76 -12.98 -0.48 2.48
CA TYR A 76 -13.93 -1.54 2.22
C TYR A 76 -13.98 -1.96 0.75
N GLN A 77 -13.78 -1.03 -0.18
CA GLN A 77 -13.74 -1.34 -1.60
C GLN A 77 -12.45 -2.08 -1.97
N ARG A 78 -11.32 -1.64 -1.41
CA ARG A 78 -10.04 -2.30 -1.64
C ARG A 78 -10.03 -3.72 -1.07
N ALA A 79 -10.61 -3.92 0.10
CA ALA A 79 -10.66 -5.23 0.74
C ALA A 79 -11.35 -6.26 -0.13
N ARG A 80 -12.45 -5.89 -0.79
CA ARG A 80 -13.13 -6.80 -1.73
C ARG A 80 -12.23 -7.24 -2.87
N LYS A 81 -11.50 -6.29 -3.47
CA LYS A 81 -10.64 -6.59 -4.63
C LYS A 81 -9.43 -7.41 -4.23
N ILE A 82 -8.81 -7.06 -3.11
CA ILE A 82 -7.64 -7.78 -2.60
C ILE A 82 -8.03 -9.21 -2.23
N GLY A 83 -9.16 -9.38 -1.56
CA GLY A 83 -9.65 -10.71 -1.21
C GLY A 83 -9.88 -11.61 -2.42
N ARG A 84 -10.40 -11.07 -3.51
CA ARG A 84 -10.63 -11.84 -4.73
C ARG A 84 -9.33 -12.30 -5.39
N LEU A 85 -8.32 -11.45 -5.38
CA LEU A 85 -7.08 -11.72 -6.12
C LEU A 85 -6.08 -12.55 -5.33
N PHE A 86 -6.08 -12.42 -4.01
CA PHE A 86 -5.02 -13.00 -3.18
C PHE A 86 -5.51 -14.04 -2.18
N GLN A 87 -6.72 -14.47 -2.34
CA GLN A 87 -7.22 -15.61 -1.54
C GLN A 87 -6.86 -16.92 -2.16
#